data_706b9bb6bd34c2289689b33b528c9b87
#
_entry.id   706b9bb6bd34c2289689b33b528c9b87
#
_cell.length_a   1.000
_cell.length_b   1.000
_cell.length_c   1.000
_cell.angle_alpha   90.00
_cell.angle_beta   90.00
_cell.angle_gamma   90.00
#
_symmetry.space_group_name_H-M   'P 1'
#
loop_
_entity.id
_entity.type
_entity.pdbx_description
1 polymer ?
#
loop_
_entity_poly.entity_id
_entity_poly.type
_entity_poly.pdbx_seq_one_letter_code
_entity_poly.pdbx_strand_id
1 'polypeptide(L)'
;MQATTYPYESAALLALTTFVSFQSRGLPMDVRSDGPAAPFFDAGKVFFHQRRGQFDLACAHCHDQQAGQRLRGEVISQGQTNGFPVYRHLWQTLGSTHRMFAWCNTSVRAEPYPYGADEYVNLELFLAWRGRGLPVETPAIRR
;
A
#
# COMPACT_ATOMS: atom_id res chain seq x y z
N MET A 1 -19.15 -7.27 25.00
CA MET A 1 -19.52 -7.63 23.62
C MET A 1 -18.25 -7.97 22.87
N GLN A 2 -18.09 -9.18 22.36
CA GLN A 2 -17.02 -9.54 21.45
C GLN A 2 -17.53 -9.33 20.02
N ALA A 3 -17.01 -8.31 19.33
CA ALA A 3 -17.31 -8.11 17.93
C ALA A 3 -16.49 -9.08 17.09
N THR A 4 -17.08 -9.66 16.05
CA THR A 4 -16.35 -10.46 15.07
C THR A 4 -15.46 -9.54 14.24
N THR A 5 -14.18 -9.89 14.12
CA THR A 5 -13.23 -9.19 13.25
C THR A 5 -13.63 -9.34 11.79
N TYR A 6 -13.62 -8.22 11.06
CA TYR A 6 -13.82 -8.27 9.61
C TYR A 6 -12.58 -8.84 8.92
N PRO A 7 -12.74 -9.78 7.98
CA PRO A 7 -11.61 -10.27 7.17
C PRO A 7 -11.00 -9.14 6.35
N TYR A 8 -9.69 -9.23 6.10
CA TYR A 8 -9.03 -8.35 5.11
C TYR A 8 -9.74 -8.43 3.76
N GLU A 9 -9.80 -7.32 3.04
CA GLU A 9 -10.47 -7.16 1.74
C GLU A 9 -11.99 -7.40 1.76
N SER A 10 -12.61 -7.62 2.92
CA SER A 10 -14.07 -7.62 2.98
C SER A 10 -14.63 -6.23 2.68
N ALA A 11 -15.78 -6.18 2.01
CA ALA A 11 -16.43 -4.91 1.68
C ALA A 11 -16.71 -4.06 2.94
N ALA A 12 -17.06 -4.71 4.06
CA ALA A 12 -17.30 -4.03 5.33
C ALA A 12 -16.05 -3.38 5.90
N LEU A 13 -14.89 -4.09 5.89
CA LEU A 13 -13.62 -3.54 6.37
C LEU A 13 -13.15 -2.40 5.47
N LEU A 14 -13.21 -2.57 4.15
CA LEU A 14 -12.82 -1.54 3.19
C LEU A 14 -13.69 -0.28 3.32
N ALA A 15 -15.01 -0.43 3.48
CA ALA A 15 -15.92 0.69 3.70
C ALA A 15 -15.61 1.42 5.01
N LEU A 16 -15.39 0.69 6.10
CA LEU A 16 -15.06 1.26 7.41
C LEU A 16 -13.70 1.99 7.37
N THR A 17 -12.67 1.36 6.81
CA THR A 17 -11.34 1.97 6.67
C THR A 17 -11.39 3.22 5.80
N THR A 18 -12.14 3.17 4.69
CA THR A 18 -12.33 4.32 3.81
C THR A 18 -13.03 5.45 4.56
N PHE A 19 -14.10 5.15 5.30
CA PHE A 19 -14.84 6.15 6.07
C PHE A 19 -13.94 6.83 7.11
N VAL A 20 -13.16 6.05 7.87
CA VAL A 20 -12.23 6.59 8.89
C VAL A 20 -11.15 7.45 8.23
N SER A 21 -10.51 6.95 7.16
CA SER A 21 -9.47 7.71 6.46
C SER A 21 -10.00 8.98 5.81
N PHE A 22 -11.24 8.94 5.31
CA PHE A 22 -11.90 10.10 4.71
C PHE A 22 -12.06 11.26 5.70
N GLN A 23 -12.21 10.99 7.01
CA GLN A 23 -12.27 12.06 8.04
C GLN A 23 -10.98 12.89 8.09
N SER A 24 -9.87 12.33 7.64
CA SER A 24 -8.57 13.01 7.58
C SER A 24 -8.24 13.56 6.18
N ARG A 25 -9.20 13.53 5.24
CA ARG A 25 -8.96 13.98 3.86
C ARG A 25 -8.45 15.42 3.82
N GLY A 26 -7.35 15.63 3.09
CA GLY A 26 -6.68 16.91 2.95
C GLY A 26 -5.66 17.23 4.06
N LEU A 27 -5.69 16.50 5.18
CA LEU A 27 -4.65 16.64 6.20
C LEU A 27 -3.35 15.96 5.75
N PRO A 28 -2.18 16.46 6.15
CA PRO A 28 -0.93 15.83 5.82
C PRO A 28 -0.80 14.47 6.52
N MET A 29 -0.28 13.48 5.81
CA MET A 29 0.13 12.23 6.43
C MET A 29 1.27 12.49 7.42
N ASP A 30 1.11 12.03 8.66
CA ASP A 30 2.12 12.12 9.71
C ASP A 30 2.30 10.77 10.39
N VAL A 31 3.11 9.91 9.78
CA VAL A 31 3.36 8.55 10.24
C VAL A 31 4.70 8.49 10.96
N ARG A 32 4.68 8.02 12.21
CA ARG A 32 5.91 7.81 13.01
C ARG A 32 6.55 6.47 12.66
N SER A 33 7.87 6.50 12.52
CA SER A 33 8.70 5.32 12.22
C SER A 33 9.79 5.09 13.27
N ASP A 34 9.73 5.83 14.38
CA ASP A 34 10.69 5.78 15.49
C ASP A 34 10.14 4.98 16.69
N GLY A 35 10.96 4.83 17.72
CA GLY A 35 10.58 4.13 18.95
C GLY A 35 10.16 2.68 18.69
N PRO A 36 9.03 2.21 19.24
CA PRO A 36 8.57 0.85 19.07
C PRO A 36 8.26 0.46 17.61
N ALA A 37 8.03 1.43 16.72
CA ALA A 37 7.75 1.19 15.31
C ALA A 37 9.03 0.94 14.47
N ALA A 38 10.20 1.32 14.97
CA ALA A 38 11.44 1.28 14.19
C ALA A 38 11.78 -0.11 13.61
N PRO A 39 11.69 -1.23 14.35
CA PRO A 39 12.00 -2.55 13.78
C PRO A 39 11.08 -2.93 12.60
N PHE A 40 9.80 -2.58 12.68
CA PHE A 40 8.82 -2.85 11.64
C PHE A 40 9.05 -1.96 10.42
N PHE A 41 9.40 -0.70 10.65
CA PHE A 41 9.78 0.23 9.58
C PHE A 41 11.02 -0.26 8.82
N ASP A 42 12.06 -0.69 9.53
CA ASP A 42 13.29 -1.20 8.93
C ASP A 42 13.02 -2.49 8.13
N ALA A 43 12.19 -3.40 8.65
CA ALA A 43 11.77 -4.59 7.93
C ALA A 43 11.00 -4.23 6.63
N GLY A 44 10.10 -3.27 6.69
CA GLY A 44 9.38 -2.77 5.50
C GLY A 44 10.30 -2.13 4.47
N LYS A 45 11.31 -1.37 4.92
CA LYS A 45 12.35 -0.81 4.07
C LYS A 45 13.18 -1.89 3.39
N VAL A 46 13.59 -2.91 4.12
CA VAL A 46 14.31 -4.07 3.56
C VAL A 46 13.46 -4.74 2.48
N PHE A 47 12.19 -5.03 2.78
CA PHE A 47 11.26 -5.63 1.82
C PHE A 47 11.11 -4.81 0.54
N PHE A 48 11.00 -3.50 0.64
CA PHE A 48 10.86 -2.59 -0.51
C PHE A 48 12.04 -2.69 -1.49
N HIS A 49 13.24 -2.99 -1.00
CA HIS A 49 14.45 -3.14 -1.80
C HIS A 49 14.79 -4.60 -2.14
N GLN A 50 14.08 -5.56 -1.57
CA GLN A 50 14.30 -6.98 -1.80
C GLN A 50 13.83 -7.40 -3.18
N ARG A 51 14.71 -7.99 -3.98
CA ARG A 51 14.38 -8.57 -5.27
C ARG A 51 13.57 -9.85 -5.10
N ARG A 52 12.52 -9.99 -5.92
CA ARG A 52 11.57 -11.10 -5.83
C ARG A 52 11.07 -11.53 -7.20
N GLY A 53 10.51 -12.75 -7.22
CA GLY A 53 9.86 -13.32 -8.39
C GLY A 53 10.82 -13.69 -9.52
N GLN A 54 10.23 -14.22 -10.59
CA GLN A 54 11.02 -14.67 -11.76
C GLN A 54 11.66 -13.50 -12.51
N PHE A 55 11.14 -12.29 -12.36
CA PHE A 55 11.70 -11.10 -12.99
C PHE A 55 12.82 -10.46 -12.15
N ASP A 56 13.09 -11.00 -10.97
CA ASP A 56 14.13 -10.50 -10.05
C ASP A 56 14.04 -8.99 -9.82
N LEU A 57 12.83 -8.50 -9.54
CA LEU A 57 12.55 -7.07 -9.34
C LEU A 57 12.16 -6.78 -7.88
N ALA A 58 12.62 -5.64 -7.39
CA ALA A 58 12.18 -5.04 -6.14
C ALA A 58 11.18 -3.90 -6.41
N CYS A 59 10.41 -3.52 -5.39
CA CYS A 59 9.51 -2.35 -5.47
C CYS A 59 10.28 -1.08 -5.89
N ALA A 60 11.49 -0.89 -5.36
CA ALA A 60 12.36 0.24 -5.66
C ALA A 60 12.70 0.39 -7.15
N HIS A 61 12.79 -0.70 -7.93
CA HIS A 61 13.07 -0.61 -9.36
C HIS A 61 12.00 0.18 -10.11
N CYS A 62 10.72 0.01 -9.71
CA CYS A 62 9.64 0.79 -10.30
C CYS A 62 9.43 2.13 -9.55
N HIS A 63 9.32 2.09 -8.24
CA HIS A 63 8.85 3.22 -7.44
C HIS A 63 9.93 4.26 -7.09
N ASP A 64 11.22 3.94 -7.23
CA ASP A 64 12.33 4.90 -7.12
C ASP A 64 12.92 5.21 -8.51
N GLN A 65 13.32 4.17 -9.26
CA GLN A 65 14.10 4.35 -10.47
C GLN A 65 13.25 4.75 -11.68
N GLN A 66 11.98 4.32 -11.73
CA GLN A 66 11.06 4.55 -12.85
C GLN A 66 9.85 5.41 -12.45
N ALA A 67 9.89 6.05 -11.27
CA ALA A 67 8.82 6.95 -10.85
C ALA A 67 8.61 8.06 -11.87
N GLY A 68 7.36 8.35 -12.21
CA GLY A 68 6.99 9.31 -13.26
C GLY A 68 6.96 8.75 -14.68
N GLN A 69 7.55 7.59 -14.93
CA GLN A 69 7.44 6.91 -16.23
C GLN A 69 6.06 6.24 -16.38
N ARG A 70 5.71 5.85 -17.60
CA ARG A 70 4.45 5.16 -17.88
C ARG A 70 4.64 3.66 -18.03
N LEU A 71 3.78 2.92 -17.36
CA LEU A 71 3.65 1.48 -17.55
C LEU A 71 2.19 1.15 -17.89
N ARG A 72 1.93 0.62 -19.10
CA ARG A 72 0.57 0.26 -19.54
C ARG A 72 -0.45 1.39 -19.44
N GLY A 73 -0.03 2.62 -19.67
CA GLY A 73 -0.91 3.79 -19.59
C GLY A 73 -1.05 4.43 -18.20
N GLU A 74 -0.56 3.79 -17.16
CA GLU A 74 -0.48 4.33 -15.80
C GLU A 74 0.87 5.03 -15.56
N VAL A 75 0.86 6.10 -14.81
CA VAL A 75 2.09 6.71 -14.32
C VAL A 75 2.54 5.97 -13.06
N ILE A 76 3.78 5.51 -13.04
CA ILE A 76 4.38 4.87 -11.88
C ILE A 76 4.54 5.93 -10.78
N SER A 77 3.85 5.76 -9.67
CA SER A 77 3.99 6.61 -8.48
C SER A 77 5.28 6.28 -7.71
N GLN A 78 5.61 7.08 -6.72
CA GLN A 78 6.69 6.78 -5.77
C GLN A 78 6.26 5.77 -4.68
N GLY A 79 5.11 5.12 -4.83
CA GLY A 79 4.63 4.09 -3.90
C GLY A 79 3.97 4.62 -2.63
N GLN A 80 3.56 5.89 -2.59
CA GLN A 80 2.86 6.46 -1.44
C GLN A 80 1.46 5.85 -1.28
N THR A 81 0.99 5.75 -0.03
CA THR A 81 -0.29 5.12 0.31
C THR A 81 -1.39 6.11 0.68
N ASN A 82 -1.17 7.40 0.49
CA ASN A 82 -2.07 8.48 0.90
C ASN A 82 -3.48 8.45 0.28
N GLY A 83 -3.68 7.67 -0.79
CA GLY A 83 -4.98 7.50 -1.45
C GLY A 83 -5.72 6.21 -1.10
N PHE A 84 -5.15 5.35 -0.24
CA PHE A 84 -5.74 4.05 0.12
C PHE A 84 -6.69 4.12 1.33
N PRO A 85 -7.76 3.28 1.36
CA PRO A 85 -8.23 2.41 0.27
C PRO A 85 -8.54 3.17 -1.01
N VAL A 86 -8.23 2.57 -2.17
CA VAL A 86 -8.36 3.17 -3.48
C VAL A 86 -9.44 2.46 -4.30
N TYR A 87 -10.31 3.21 -4.99
CA TYR A 87 -11.15 2.62 -6.04
C TYR A 87 -10.31 2.44 -7.30
N ARG A 88 -10.27 1.24 -7.81
CA ARG A 88 -9.56 0.94 -9.04
C ARG A 88 -10.50 0.42 -10.13
N HIS A 89 -10.46 1.05 -11.31
CA HIS A 89 -11.30 0.64 -12.43
C HIS A 89 -11.09 -0.81 -12.84
N LEU A 90 -9.84 -1.29 -12.78
CA LEU A 90 -9.52 -2.68 -13.06
C LEU A 90 -10.20 -3.67 -12.08
N TRP A 91 -10.42 -3.25 -10.84
CA TRP A 91 -11.04 -4.09 -9.82
C TRP A 91 -12.55 -3.88 -9.69
N GLN A 92 -13.08 -2.79 -10.24
CA GLN A 92 -14.48 -2.36 -10.09
C GLN A 92 -14.93 -2.26 -8.62
N THR A 93 -13.97 -2.02 -7.72
CA THR A 93 -14.23 -1.92 -6.27
C THR A 93 -13.08 -1.17 -5.58
N LEU A 94 -13.29 -0.88 -4.29
CA LEU A 94 -12.21 -0.46 -3.40
C LEU A 94 -11.24 -1.62 -3.16
N GLY A 95 -9.99 -1.27 -2.89
CA GLY A 95 -8.97 -2.23 -2.46
C GLY A 95 -7.98 -1.58 -1.51
N SER A 96 -7.42 -2.40 -0.62
CA SER A 96 -6.37 -1.98 0.32
C SER A 96 -5.00 -1.90 -0.33
N THR A 97 -4.03 -1.38 0.40
CA THR A 97 -2.61 -1.45 0.07
C THR A 97 -2.14 -2.90 -0.08
N HIS A 98 -2.60 -3.82 0.77
CA HIS A 98 -2.24 -5.23 0.69
C HIS A 98 -2.70 -5.89 -0.61
N ARG A 99 -3.90 -5.55 -1.10
CA ARG A 99 -4.37 -6.00 -2.42
C ARG A 99 -3.47 -5.49 -3.53
N MET A 100 -3.01 -4.24 -3.43
CA MET A 100 -2.06 -3.68 -4.39
C MET A 100 -0.71 -4.41 -4.32
N PHE A 101 -0.21 -4.72 -3.13
CA PHE A 101 1.04 -5.47 -2.96
C PHE A 101 0.95 -6.87 -3.57
N ALA A 102 -0.14 -7.59 -3.31
CA ALA A 102 -0.38 -8.90 -3.91
C ALA A 102 -0.40 -8.82 -5.45
N TRP A 103 -1.08 -7.80 -5.99
CA TRP A 103 -1.12 -7.58 -7.43
C TRP A 103 0.26 -7.25 -8.02
N CYS A 104 1.07 -6.42 -7.34
CA CYS A 104 2.44 -6.11 -7.77
C CYS A 104 3.34 -7.36 -7.71
N ASN A 105 3.26 -8.16 -6.63
CA ASN A 105 4.00 -9.42 -6.52
C ASN A 105 3.68 -10.36 -7.68
N THR A 106 2.40 -10.58 -7.97
CA THR A 106 1.96 -11.38 -9.11
C THR A 106 2.50 -10.84 -10.44
N SER A 107 2.53 -9.51 -10.60
CA SER A 107 3.03 -8.86 -11.82
C SER A 107 4.52 -9.10 -12.07
N VAL A 108 5.31 -9.31 -11.02
CA VAL A 108 6.74 -9.69 -11.12
C VAL A 108 6.96 -11.20 -11.00
N ARG A 109 5.87 -11.98 -11.03
CA ARG A 109 5.88 -13.45 -10.87
C ARG A 109 6.50 -13.90 -9.55
N ALA A 110 6.26 -13.15 -8.49
CA ALA A 110 6.52 -13.53 -7.12
C ALA A 110 5.24 -14.06 -6.47
N GLU A 111 5.37 -15.04 -5.58
CA GLU A 111 4.25 -15.51 -4.76
C GLU A 111 3.81 -14.39 -3.82
N PRO A 112 2.52 -13.98 -3.82
CA PRO A 112 2.00 -13.01 -2.88
C PRO A 112 1.96 -13.57 -1.46
N TYR A 113 2.13 -12.69 -0.47
CA TYR A 113 1.83 -13.04 0.92
C TYR A 113 0.34 -12.95 1.20
N PRO A 114 -0.15 -13.68 2.21
CA PRO A 114 -1.51 -13.51 2.70
C PRO A 114 -1.77 -12.06 3.15
N TYR A 115 -2.99 -11.58 3.00
CA TYR A 115 -3.37 -10.28 3.55
C TYR A 115 -3.21 -10.28 5.08
N GLY A 116 -2.62 -9.24 5.62
CA GLY A 116 -2.31 -9.13 7.05
C GLY A 116 -1.00 -9.79 7.47
N ALA A 117 -0.24 -10.39 6.55
CA ALA A 117 1.10 -10.89 6.86
C ALA A 117 2.03 -9.76 7.30
N ASP A 118 2.97 -10.06 8.17
CA ASP A 118 3.92 -9.09 8.74
C ASP A 118 4.70 -8.36 7.64
N GLU A 119 5.05 -9.05 6.57
CA GLU A 119 5.76 -8.46 5.42
C GLU A 119 4.95 -7.32 4.79
N TYR A 120 3.65 -7.50 4.64
CA TYR A 120 2.78 -6.47 4.06
C TYR A 120 2.48 -5.34 5.05
N VAL A 121 2.28 -5.66 6.34
CA VAL A 121 2.08 -4.65 7.38
C VAL A 121 3.33 -3.75 7.50
N ASN A 122 4.51 -4.36 7.52
CA ASN A 122 5.78 -3.63 7.59
C ASN A 122 6.01 -2.77 6.34
N LEU A 123 5.74 -3.32 5.14
CA LEU A 123 5.83 -2.59 3.89
C LEU A 123 4.86 -1.40 3.87
N GLU A 124 3.63 -1.59 4.36
CA GLU A 124 2.63 -0.52 4.43
C GLU A 124 3.10 0.62 5.34
N LEU A 125 3.68 0.31 6.50
CA LEU A 125 4.28 1.31 7.39
C LEU A 125 5.38 2.11 6.68
N PHE A 126 6.29 1.43 6.00
CA PHE A 126 7.38 2.08 5.25
C PHE A 126 6.83 3.00 4.15
N LEU A 127 5.85 2.55 3.37
CA LEU A 127 5.27 3.34 2.29
C LEU A 127 4.40 4.50 2.80
N ALA A 128 3.72 4.32 3.91
CA ALA A 128 2.99 5.40 4.58
C ALA A 128 3.95 6.50 5.07
N TRP A 129 5.09 6.12 5.64
CA TRP A 129 6.14 7.06 6.00
C TRP A 129 6.71 7.79 4.76
N ARG A 130 6.91 7.11 3.64
CA ARG A 130 7.32 7.76 2.37
C ARG A 130 6.31 8.80 1.89
N GLY A 131 5.05 8.66 2.26
CA GLY A 131 3.98 9.62 1.98
C GLY A 131 3.88 10.79 2.95
N ARG A 132 4.79 10.93 3.92
CA ARG A 132 4.72 12.02 4.92
C ARG A 132 4.67 13.38 4.27
N GLY A 133 3.77 14.23 4.79
CA GLY A 133 3.53 15.56 4.26
C GLY A 133 2.58 15.63 3.06
N LEU A 134 2.31 14.51 2.38
CA LEU A 134 1.28 14.47 1.33
C LEU A 134 -0.11 14.51 1.95
N PRO A 135 -1.09 15.17 1.31
CA PRO A 135 -2.45 15.16 1.79
C PRO A 135 -3.06 13.75 1.69
N VAL A 136 -3.87 13.37 2.67
CA VAL A 136 -4.73 12.18 2.57
C VAL A 136 -5.73 12.41 1.45
N GLU A 137 -5.75 11.51 0.46
CA GLU A 137 -6.63 11.59 -0.72
C GLU A 137 -7.74 10.53 -0.73
N THR A 138 -7.81 9.69 0.31
CA THR A 138 -8.76 8.56 0.39
C THR A 138 -10.22 9.01 0.25
N PRO A 139 -11.06 8.31 -0.54
CA PRO A 139 -10.68 7.30 -1.51
C PRO A 139 -10.15 7.95 -2.79
N ALA A 140 -8.96 7.59 -3.23
CA ALA A 140 -8.49 7.98 -4.54
C ALA A 140 -9.06 7.05 -5.63
N ILE A 141 -8.99 7.50 -6.88
CA ILE A 141 -9.43 6.71 -8.05
C ILE A 141 -8.20 6.43 -8.91
N ARG A 142 -8.08 5.19 -9.35
CA ARG A 142 -7.02 4.73 -10.26
C ARG A 142 -7.64 3.91 -11.42
N ARG A 143 -6.99 3.91 -12.56
CA ARG A 143 -7.39 3.11 -13.74
C ARG A 143 -7.13 1.63 -13.58
#